data_50bd53df20fe9c05d20e52d910573075
#
_entry.id   50bd53df20fe9c05d20e52d910573075
#
_cell.length_a   1.000
_cell.length_b   1.000
_cell.length_c   1.000
_cell.angle_alpha   90.00
_cell.angle_beta   90.00
_cell.angle_gamma   90.00
#
_symmetry.space_group_name_H-M   'P 1'
#
loop_
_entity.id
_entity.type
_entity.pdbx_description
1 polymer ?
#
loop_
_entity_poly.entity_id
_entity_poly.type
_entity_poly.pdbx_seq_one_letter_code
_entity_poly.pdbx_strand_id
1 'polypeptide(L)'
;MKKNNFYSESFQRFCKNKVAVVSALILISLIIICFIAPLITSYDPEKQALSERLLSPSLKHWWGTDQYGRDIFTRCVYGCRVSLSVGIISQLIATIIGYFMGVTAGYVGGKTDDAISFVMQVFSSFPFLLFALALMYALGPGITNLYISLGLLSWASTAKLIRGQVMQLKGQEYIQACKVDGGSTLRIILKHLFPNCIPMLIVSITLGIPSAILSEASLSYLGLGVPSPKPSWGSMIAESQDFIRSNTYYSLFPGLCIIVTVMAFNMMGDGLRDALDPKLRISRGEL
;
A
#
# COMPACT_ATOMS: atom_id res chain seq x y z
N MET A 1 -30.13 25.51 -7.73
CA MET A 1 -28.78 25.19 -7.20
C MET A 1 -28.44 23.75 -7.60
N LYS A 2 -27.41 23.52 -8.47
CA LYS A 2 -26.92 22.18 -8.75
C LYS A 2 -26.38 21.58 -7.46
N LYS A 3 -26.95 20.46 -6.98
CA LYS A 3 -26.36 19.65 -5.92
C LYS A 3 -25.01 19.13 -6.45
N ASN A 4 -23.93 19.87 -6.20
CA ASN A 4 -22.61 19.35 -6.52
C ASN A 4 -22.38 18.13 -5.62
N ASN A 5 -22.12 17.00 -6.23
CA ASN A 5 -21.93 15.75 -5.52
C ASN A 5 -20.58 15.83 -4.78
N PHE A 6 -20.52 15.50 -3.49
CA PHE A 6 -19.31 15.54 -2.65
C PHE A 6 -18.06 15.02 -3.39
N TYR A 7 -18.21 13.91 -4.10
CA TYR A 7 -17.10 13.30 -4.86
C TYR A 7 -16.64 14.16 -6.04
N SER A 8 -17.55 14.88 -6.71
CA SER A 8 -17.18 15.79 -7.81
C SER A 8 -16.37 16.98 -7.32
N GLU A 9 -16.73 17.56 -6.19
CA GLU A 9 -15.98 18.65 -5.58
C GLU A 9 -14.61 18.19 -5.08
N SER A 10 -14.56 17.03 -4.42
CA SER A 10 -13.30 16.43 -3.97
C SER A 10 -12.36 16.14 -5.13
N PHE A 11 -12.87 15.63 -6.24
CA PHE A 11 -12.09 15.41 -7.46
C PHE A 11 -11.55 16.72 -8.05
N GLN A 12 -12.36 17.77 -8.10
CA GLN A 12 -11.90 19.08 -8.57
C GLN A 12 -10.79 19.67 -7.66
N ARG A 13 -10.89 19.47 -6.34
CA ARG A 13 -9.84 19.88 -5.39
C ARG A 13 -8.56 19.09 -5.59
N PHE A 14 -8.66 17.77 -5.77
CA PHE A 14 -7.52 16.92 -6.10
C PHE A 14 -6.82 17.42 -7.37
N CYS A 15 -7.57 17.72 -8.43
CA CYS A 15 -7.01 18.24 -9.69
C CYS A 15 -6.35 19.62 -9.55
N LYS A 16 -6.70 20.43 -8.55
CA LYS A 16 -6.01 21.71 -8.27
C LYS A 16 -4.65 21.50 -7.61
N ASN A 17 -4.39 20.37 -6.95
CA ASN A 17 -3.11 20.04 -6.36
C ASN A 17 -2.18 19.41 -7.43
N LYS A 18 -1.31 20.26 -8.02
CA LYS A 18 -0.42 19.84 -9.10
C LYS A 18 0.50 18.68 -8.68
N VAL A 19 0.97 18.66 -7.43
CA VAL A 19 1.86 17.61 -6.92
C VAL A 19 1.11 16.27 -6.87
N ALA A 20 -0.11 16.26 -6.35
CA ALA A 20 -0.95 15.06 -6.30
C ALA A 20 -1.28 14.52 -7.70
N VAL A 21 -1.58 15.41 -8.66
CA VAL A 21 -1.87 15.03 -10.05
C VAL A 21 -0.64 14.44 -10.72
N VAL A 22 0.54 15.05 -10.59
CA VAL A 22 1.80 14.52 -11.15
C VAL A 22 2.10 13.14 -10.54
N SER A 23 1.93 13.00 -9.23
CA SER A 23 2.14 11.73 -8.53
C SER A 23 1.17 10.64 -9.00
N ALA A 24 -0.09 10.98 -9.21
CA ALA A 24 -1.08 10.06 -9.78
C ALA A 24 -0.70 9.64 -11.20
N LEU A 25 -0.21 10.56 -12.04
CA LEU A 25 0.26 10.25 -13.39
C LEU A 25 1.48 9.32 -13.36
N ILE A 26 2.43 9.52 -12.44
CA ILE A 26 3.57 8.62 -12.25
C ILE A 26 3.08 7.21 -11.88
N LEU A 27 2.15 7.08 -10.93
CA LEU A 27 1.63 5.78 -10.52
C LEU A 27 0.86 5.09 -11.65
N ILE A 28 0.04 5.83 -12.40
CA ILE A 28 -0.66 5.30 -13.57
C ILE A 28 0.35 4.81 -14.62
N SER A 29 1.41 5.58 -14.87
CA SER A 29 2.48 5.18 -15.80
C SER A 29 3.18 3.91 -15.33
N LEU A 30 3.49 3.77 -14.04
CA LEU A 30 4.08 2.55 -13.47
C LEU A 30 3.15 1.35 -13.63
N ILE A 31 1.85 1.51 -13.38
CA ILE A 31 0.86 0.45 -13.57
C ILE A 31 0.80 0.04 -15.05
N ILE A 32 0.78 1.00 -15.98
CA ILE A 32 0.80 0.72 -17.41
C ILE A 32 2.06 -0.05 -17.80
N ILE A 33 3.25 0.41 -17.35
CA ILE A 33 4.52 -0.27 -17.57
C ILE A 33 4.49 -1.71 -17.08
N CYS A 34 3.90 -1.97 -15.91
CA CYS A 34 3.73 -3.32 -15.40
C CYS A 34 2.93 -4.22 -16.37
N PHE A 35 1.85 -3.71 -16.98
CA PHE A 35 1.02 -4.50 -17.89
C PHE A 35 1.69 -4.72 -19.25
N ILE A 36 2.37 -3.70 -19.79
CA ILE A 36 3.03 -3.76 -21.10
C ILE A 36 4.49 -4.27 -21.01
N ALA A 37 4.94 -4.76 -19.86
CA ALA A 37 6.29 -5.27 -19.66
C ALA A 37 6.79 -6.20 -20.79
N PRO A 38 6.00 -7.20 -21.28
CA PRO A 38 6.43 -8.06 -22.39
C PRO A 38 6.63 -7.34 -23.72
N LEU A 39 6.05 -6.12 -23.87
CA LEU A 39 6.23 -5.30 -25.09
C LEU A 39 7.41 -4.34 -24.96
N ILE A 40 7.82 -4.03 -23.74
CA ILE A 40 8.94 -3.07 -23.46
C ILE A 40 10.28 -3.81 -23.51
N THR A 41 10.33 -5.07 -23.08
CA THR A 41 11.57 -5.83 -22.97
C THR A 41 11.47 -7.13 -23.74
N SER A 42 12.54 -7.47 -24.46
CA SER A 42 12.65 -8.74 -25.20
C SER A 42 13.33 -9.86 -24.39
N TYR A 43 13.85 -9.53 -23.20
CA TYR A 43 14.55 -10.48 -22.33
C TYR A 43 13.56 -11.16 -21.38
N ASP A 44 13.85 -12.43 -21.07
CA ASP A 44 13.18 -13.14 -19.98
C ASP A 44 13.80 -12.72 -18.64
N PRO A 45 13.01 -12.24 -17.65
CA PRO A 45 13.52 -11.76 -16.36
C PRO A 45 14.17 -12.87 -15.50
N GLU A 46 13.91 -14.14 -15.80
CA GLU A 46 14.39 -15.29 -15.03
C GLU A 46 15.54 -16.05 -15.72
N LYS A 47 15.70 -15.88 -17.05
CA LYS A 47 16.72 -16.59 -17.83
C LYS A 47 18.12 -16.08 -17.51
N GLN A 48 18.99 -17.00 -17.07
CA GLN A 48 20.38 -16.72 -16.74
C GLN A 48 21.29 -16.78 -17.97
N ALA A 49 22.29 -15.89 -18.03
CA ALA A 49 23.33 -15.84 -19.06
C ALA A 49 24.69 -15.55 -18.39
N LEU A 50 25.32 -16.58 -17.82
CA LEU A 50 26.55 -16.41 -17.00
C LEU A 50 27.72 -15.76 -17.76
N SER A 51 27.75 -15.85 -19.09
CA SER A 51 28.74 -15.16 -19.95
C SER A 51 28.55 -13.62 -19.94
N GLU A 52 27.38 -13.14 -19.54
CA GLU A 52 27.02 -11.73 -19.51
C GLU A 52 26.88 -11.20 -18.07
N ARG A 53 27.55 -11.84 -17.12
CA ARG A 53 27.50 -11.53 -15.70
C ARG A 53 28.09 -10.15 -15.40
N LEU A 54 27.38 -9.35 -14.57
CA LEU A 54 27.84 -8.05 -14.03
C LEU A 54 28.31 -7.06 -15.08
N LEU A 55 27.71 -7.07 -16.27
CA LEU A 55 28.00 -6.08 -17.29
C LEU A 55 27.48 -4.70 -16.89
N SER A 56 28.26 -3.67 -17.20
CA SER A 56 27.84 -2.27 -17.06
C SER A 56 26.74 -1.91 -18.06
N PRO A 57 25.99 -0.83 -17.82
CA PRO A 57 24.99 -0.31 -18.76
C PRO A 57 25.54 -0.16 -20.17
N SER A 58 24.77 -0.62 -21.16
CA SER A 58 25.12 -0.63 -22.58
C SER A 58 23.86 -0.55 -23.45
N LEU A 59 24.03 -0.39 -24.77
CA LEU A 59 22.89 -0.40 -25.71
C LEU A 59 22.16 -1.77 -25.73
N LYS A 60 22.86 -2.86 -25.39
CA LYS A 60 22.29 -4.21 -25.27
C LYS A 60 21.56 -4.38 -23.94
N HIS A 61 22.16 -3.93 -22.85
CA HIS A 61 21.62 -3.98 -21.49
C HIS A 61 21.58 -2.58 -20.91
N TRP A 62 20.44 -1.90 -21.02
CA TRP A 62 20.32 -0.47 -20.68
C TRP A 62 20.74 -0.13 -19.26
N TRP A 63 20.44 -1.01 -18.31
CA TRP A 63 20.83 -0.84 -16.90
C TRP A 63 21.90 -1.84 -16.45
N GLY A 64 22.53 -2.55 -17.41
CA GLY A 64 23.50 -3.59 -17.13
C GLY A 64 22.85 -4.93 -16.77
N THR A 65 23.66 -5.85 -16.26
CA THR A 65 23.24 -7.20 -15.89
C THR A 65 23.59 -7.53 -14.44
N ASP A 66 22.85 -8.47 -13.86
CA ASP A 66 23.05 -8.94 -12.49
C ASP A 66 24.14 -10.03 -12.39
N GLN A 67 24.28 -10.60 -11.19
CA GLN A 67 25.26 -11.67 -10.90
C GLN A 67 25.03 -12.96 -11.68
N TYR A 68 23.86 -13.14 -12.27
CA TYR A 68 23.52 -14.31 -13.12
C TYR A 68 23.43 -13.94 -14.61
N GLY A 69 23.80 -12.71 -14.98
CA GLY A 69 23.72 -12.21 -16.35
C GLY A 69 22.29 -11.88 -16.81
N ARG A 70 21.34 -11.72 -15.88
CA ARG A 70 19.96 -11.32 -16.17
C ARG A 70 19.90 -9.79 -16.34
N ASP A 71 19.10 -9.32 -17.30
CA ASP A 71 18.97 -7.87 -17.58
C ASP A 71 18.28 -7.12 -16.44
N ILE A 72 18.95 -6.13 -15.84
CA ILE A 72 18.45 -5.37 -14.68
C ILE A 72 17.20 -4.55 -15.06
N PHE A 73 17.17 -3.93 -16.24
CA PHE A 73 16.01 -3.14 -16.69
C PHE A 73 14.76 -4.04 -16.78
N THR A 74 14.88 -5.17 -17.48
CA THR A 74 13.81 -6.16 -17.58
C THR A 74 13.32 -6.60 -16.19
N ARG A 75 14.24 -6.95 -15.30
CA ARG A 75 13.91 -7.38 -13.94
C ARG A 75 13.24 -6.28 -13.13
N CYS A 76 13.63 -5.02 -13.27
CA CYS A 76 12.95 -3.89 -12.61
C CYS A 76 11.53 -3.69 -13.14
N VAL A 77 11.31 -3.80 -14.45
CA VAL A 77 9.97 -3.69 -15.07
C VAL A 77 9.06 -4.83 -14.62
N TYR A 78 9.53 -6.06 -14.61
CA TYR A 78 8.76 -7.22 -14.11
C TYR A 78 8.62 -7.18 -12.58
N GLY A 79 9.65 -6.75 -11.86
CA GLY A 79 9.65 -6.59 -10.41
C GLY A 79 8.63 -5.56 -9.92
N CYS A 80 8.32 -4.55 -10.75
CA CYS A 80 7.24 -3.60 -10.50
C CYS A 80 5.91 -4.33 -10.21
N ARG A 81 5.54 -5.35 -11.00
CA ARG A 81 4.31 -6.13 -10.79
C ARG A 81 4.28 -6.77 -9.41
N VAL A 82 5.41 -7.36 -9.01
CA VAL A 82 5.51 -8.08 -7.74
C VAL A 82 5.46 -7.07 -6.59
N SER A 83 6.31 -6.04 -6.59
CA SER A 83 6.38 -5.05 -5.50
C SER A 83 5.08 -4.27 -5.34
N LEU A 84 4.43 -3.84 -6.43
CA LEU A 84 3.12 -3.19 -6.37
C LEU A 84 2.02 -4.16 -5.88
N SER A 85 2.03 -5.41 -6.33
CA SER A 85 1.04 -6.40 -5.86
C SER A 85 1.18 -6.66 -4.36
N VAL A 86 2.41 -6.73 -3.82
CA VAL A 86 2.63 -6.86 -2.38
C VAL A 86 2.04 -5.65 -1.65
N GLY A 87 2.35 -4.45 -2.10
CA GLY A 87 1.82 -3.23 -1.50
C GLY A 87 0.30 -3.19 -1.49
N ILE A 88 -0.31 -3.41 -2.65
CA ILE A 88 -1.77 -3.29 -2.83
C ILE A 88 -2.52 -4.41 -2.10
N ILE A 89 -2.15 -5.68 -2.31
CA ILE A 89 -2.89 -6.81 -1.75
C ILE A 89 -2.77 -6.85 -0.23
N SER A 90 -1.58 -6.64 0.32
CA SER A 90 -1.39 -6.60 1.77
C SER A 90 -2.20 -5.48 2.41
N GLN A 91 -2.21 -4.29 1.79
CA GLN A 91 -2.98 -3.15 2.30
C GLN A 91 -4.50 -3.36 2.17
N LEU A 92 -4.98 -4.04 1.13
CA LEU A 92 -6.38 -4.42 1.01
C LEU A 92 -6.79 -5.41 2.11
N ILE A 93 -5.97 -6.43 2.39
CA ILE A 93 -6.21 -7.37 3.51
C ILE A 93 -6.29 -6.60 4.83
N ALA A 94 -5.30 -5.74 5.11
CA ALA A 94 -5.27 -4.91 6.30
C ALA A 94 -6.51 -4.02 6.43
N THR A 95 -6.94 -3.43 5.31
CA THR A 95 -8.10 -2.54 5.27
C THR A 95 -9.41 -3.29 5.52
N ILE A 96 -9.59 -4.44 4.91
CA ILE A 96 -10.79 -5.27 5.10
C ILE A 96 -10.90 -5.69 6.57
N ILE A 97 -9.86 -6.29 7.14
CA ILE A 97 -9.84 -6.72 8.54
C ILE A 97 -10.02 -5.50 9.45
N GLY A 98 -9.25 -4.43 9.21
CA GLY A 98 -9.28 -3.20 10.00
C GLY A 98 -10.65 -2.52 9.97
N TYR A 99 -11.32 -2.49 8.83
CA TYR A 99 -12.68 -1.95 8.72
C TYR A 99 -13.66 -2.73 9.58
N PHE A 100 -13.74 -4.05 9.43
CA PHE A 100 -14.69 -4.86 10.20
C PHE A 100 -14.42 -4.81 11.70
N MET A 101 -13.17 -4.92 12.12
CA MET A 101 -12.79 -4.83 13.53
C MET A 101 -13.02 -3.44 14.10
N GLY A 102 -12.68 -2.39 13.36
CA GLY A 102 -12.88 -1.00 13.78
C GLY A 102 -14.34 -0.60 13.88
N VAL A 103 -15.18 -1.01 12.90
CA VAL A 103 -16.63 -0.79 12.95
C VAL A 103 -17.25 -1.53 14.12
N THR A 104 -16.89 -2.79 14.35
CA THR A 104 -17.43 -3.59 15.43
C THR A 104 -17.08 -2.97 16.80
N ALA A 105 -15.82 -2.61 17.01
CA ALA A 105 -15.37 -1.95 18.22
C ALA A 105 -16.09 -0.60 18.45
N GLY A 106 -16.09 0.27 17.45
CA GLY A 106 -16.66 1.63 17.58
C GLY A 106 -18.19 1.64 17.70
N TYR A 107 -18.89 0.78 16.95
CA TYR A 107 -20.34 0.77 16.92
C TYR A 107 -20.95 0.03 18.13
N VAL A 108 -20.49 -1.18 18.44
CA VAL A 108 -21.00 -1.99 19.57
C VAL A 108 -20.57 -1.35 20.89
N GLY A 109 -19.28 -1.10 21.07
CA GLY A 109 -18.76 -0.50 22.30
C GLY A 109 -18.65 -1.49 23.47
N GLY A 110 -18.44 -0.98 24.68
CA GLY A 110 -18.36 -1.75 25.92
C GLY A 110 -17.31 -2.87 25.87
N LYS A 111 -17.61 -4.04 26.44
CA LYS A 111 -16.67 -5.17 26.49
C LYS A 111 -16.15 -5.64 25.12
N THR A 112 -16.93 -5.47 24.06
CA THR A 112 -16.51 -5.80 22.68
C THR A 112 -15.42 -4.84 22.23
N ASP A 113 -15.61 -3.56 22.50
CA ASP A 113 -14.60 -2.55 22.22
C ASP A 113 -13.31 -2.79 23.02
N ASP A 114 -13.43 -3.09 24.30
CA ASP A 114 -12.29 -3.39 25.18
C ASP A 114 -11.49 -4.59 24.67
N ALA A 115 -12.17 -5.67 24.29
CA ALA A 115 -11.53 -6.88 23.78
C ALA A 115 -10.81 -6.62 22.44
N ILE A 116 -11.46 -5.96 21.47
CA ILE A 116 -10.86 -5.66 20.18
C ILE A 116 -9.70 -4.66 20.36
N SER A 117 -9.86 -3.66 21.22
CA SER A 117 -8.82 -2.67 21.53
C SER A 117 -7.62 -3.33 22.20
N PHE A 118 -7.82 -4.31 23.07
CA PHE A 118 -6.73 -5.11 23.64
C PHE A 118 -5.96 -5.86 22.56
N VAL A 119 -6.64 -6.54 21.64
CA VAL A 119 -5.98 -7.22 20.51
C VAL A 119 -5.21 -6.24 19.65
N MET A 120 -5.79 -5.07 19.29
CA MET A 120 -5.09 -4.01 18.55
C MET A 120 -3.81 -3.54 19.28
N GLN A 121 -3.85 -3.46 20.62
CA GLN A 121 -2.68 -3.08 21.41
C GLN A 121 -1.60 -4.15 21.39
N VAL A 122 -1.98 -5.43 21.52
CA VAL A 122 -1.04 -6.56 21.41
C VAL A 122 -0.29 -6.49 20.08
N PHE A 123 -1.01 -6.37 18.94
CA PHE A 123 -0.37 -6.24 17.63
C PHE A 123 0.54 -5.02 17.50
N SER A 124 0.20 -3.92 18.17
CA SER A 124 0.97 -2.67 18.13
C SER A 124 2.15 -2.65 19.12
N SER A 125 2.22 -3.58 20.08
CA SER A 125 3.29 -3.64 21.08
C SER A 125 4.56 -4.29 20.56
N PHE A 126 4.45 -5.13 19.53
CA PHE A 126 5.62 -5.76 18.93
C PHE A 126 6.22 -4.87 17.85
N PRO A 127 7.57 -4.79 17.77
CA PRO A 127 8.23 -4.17 16.62
C PRO A 127 7.79 -4.85 15.33
N PHE A 128 7.20 -4.07 14.42
CA PHE A 128 6.56 -4.58 13.19
C PHE A 128 7.45 -5.56 12.41
N LEU A 129 8.71 -5.18 12.17
CA LEU A 129 9.65 -5.99 11.38
C LEU A 129 9.95 -7.33 12.06
N LEU A 130 10.15 -7.34 13.38
CA LEU A 130 10.43 -8.59 14.12
C LEU A 130 9.22 -9.54 14.07
N PHE A 131 8.01 -8.98 14.19
CA PHE A 131 6.80 -9.79 14.10
C PHE A 131 6.60 -10.32 12.68
N ALA A 132 6.88 -9.51 11.65
CA ALA A 132 6.82 -9.94 10.26
C ALA A 132 7.84 -11.05 9.97
N LEU A 133 9.08 -10.95 10.48
CA LEU A 133 10.08 -12.00 10.37
C LEU A 133 9.63 -13.31 11.02
N ALA A 134 9.10 -13.24 12.25
CA ALA A 134 8.62 -14.43 12.95
C ALA A 134 7.47 -15.11 12.17
N LEU A 135 6.54 -14.32 11.64
CA LEU A 135 5.41 -14.84 10.88
C LEU A 135 5.87 -15.44 9.53
N MET A 136 6.77 -14.76 8.81
CA MET A 136 7.35 -15.29 7.57
C MET A 136 8.19 -16.55 7.80
N TYR A 137 8.91 -16.62 8.93
CA TYR A 137 9.64 -17.84 9.29
C TYR A 137 8.68 -19.01 9.55
N ALA A 138 7.55 -18.77 10.19
CA ALA A 138 6.55 -19.79 10.47
C ALA A 138 5.77 -20.25 9.22
N LEU A 139 5.44 -19.32 8.31
CA LEU A 139 4.68 -19.61 7.09
C LEU A 139 5.56 -20.11 5.93
N GLY A 140 6.85 -19.84 5.99
CA GLY A 140 7.81 -20.11 4.91
C GLY A 140 7.84 -19.03 3.83
N PRO A 141 8.85 -19.09 2.92
CA PRO A 141 9.02 -18.12 1.85
C PRO A 141 7.88 -18.24 0.81
N GLY A 142 7.44 -17.10 0.29
CA GLY A 142 6.41 -17.08 -0.74
C GLY A 142 5.67 -15.76 -0.81
N ILE A 143 5.28 -15.37 -2.03
CA ILE A 143 4.60 -14.09 -2.25
C ILE A 143 3.23 -14.05 -1.55
N THR A 144 2.50 -15.16 -1.53
CA THR A 144 1.21 -15.27 -0.82
C THR A 144 1.38 -15.11 0.68
N ASN A 145 2.44 -15.70 1.25
CA ASN A 145 2.75 -15.58 2.67
C ASN A 145 3.15 -14.15 3.03
N LEU A 146 3.83 -13.41 2.12
CA LEU A 146 4.09 -11.98 2.27
C LEU A 146 2.78 -11.16 2.31
N TYR A 147 1.83 -11.41 1.38
CA TYR A 147 0.54 -10.72 1.38
C TYR A 147 -0.20 -10.89 2.70
N ILE A 148 -0.27 -12.15 3.17
CA ILE A 148 -0.96 -12.50 4.41
C ILE A 148 -0.24 -11.88 5.61
N SER A 149 1.08 -12.05 5.72
CA SER A 149 1.86 -11.57 6.85
C SER A 149 1.77 -10.05 7.01
N LEU A 150 2.06 -9.31 5.94
CA LEU A 150 2.01 -7.85 5.97
C LEU A 150 0.58 -7.33 6.20
N GLY A 151 -0.42 -7.97 5.59
CA GLY A 151 -1.83 -7.62 5.77
C GLY A 151 -2.32 -7.86 7.20
N LEU A 152 -1.99 -9.05 7.76
CA LEU A 152 -2.35 -9.39 9.13
C LEU A 152 -1.64 -8.54 10.19
N LEU A 153 -0.50 -7.95 9.89
CA LEU A 153 0.20 -7.10 10.84
C LEU A 153 -0.24 -5.63 10.77
N SER A 154 -0.74 -5.19 9.61
CA SER A 154 -1.10 -3.78 9.38
C SER A 154 -2.54 -3.42 9.73
N TRP A 155 -3.43 -4.39 9.98
CA TRP A 155 -4.86 -4.14 10.20
C TRP A 155 -5.16 -3.28 11.44
N ALA A 156 -4.34 -3.40 12.50
CA ALA A 156 -4.61 -2.74 13.78
C ALA A 156 -4.60 -1.20 13.68
N SER A 157 -3.73 -0.63 12.84
CA SER A 157 -3.69 0.81 12.59
C SER A 157 -4.94 1.29 11.86
N THR A 158 -5.38 0.58 10.84
CA THR A 158 -6.64 0.87 10.13
C THR A 158 -7.85 0.71 11.05
N ALA A 159 -7.87 -0.34 11.89
CA ALA A 159 -8.95 -0.56 12.84
C ALA A 159 -9.08 0.58 13.88
N LYS A 160 -7.96 1.06 14.43
CA LYS A 160 -7.95 2.21 15.36
C LYS A 160 -8.54 3.47 14.71
N LEU A 161 -8.16 3.73 13.47
CA LEU A 161 -8.63 4.87 12.69
C LEU A 161 -10.12 4.79 12.43
N ILE A 162 -10.63 3.64 11.97
CA ILE A 162 -12.05 3.41 11.70
C ILE A 162 -12.88 3.40 12.99
N ARG A 163 -12.37 2.80 14.07
CA ARG A 163 -13.02 2.85 15.38
C ARG A 163 -13.29 4.30 15.83
N GLY A 164 -12.26 5.15 15.74
CA GLY A 164 -12.41 6.58 16.09
C GLY A 164 -13.47 7.29 15.25
N GLN A 165 -13.46 7.07 13.93
CA GLN A 165 -14.45 7.64 13.02
C GLN A 165 -15.87 7.15 13.31
N VAL A 166 -16.04 5.86 13.56
CA VAL A 166 -17.35 5.27 13.86
C VAL A 166 -17.90 5.77 15.19
N MET A 167 -17.06 5.95 16.21
CA MET A 167 -17.46 6.54 17.48
C MET A 167 -18.00 7.97 17.32
N GLN A 168 -17.36 8.80 16.47
CA GLN A 168 -17.84 10.14 16.15
C GLN A 168 -19.15 10.12 15.38
N LEU A 169 -19.25 9.27 14.36
CA LEU A 169 -20.47 9.14 13.54
C LEU A 169 -21.66 8.62 14.33
N LYS A 170 -21.43 7.65 15.24
CA LYS A 170 -22.47 7.06 16.10
C LYS A 170 -23.21 8.11 16.93
N GLY A 171 -22.54 9.21 17.31
CA GLY A 171 -23.11 10.32 18.05
C GLY A 171 -23.94 11.30 17.23
N GLN A 172 -23.94 11.22 15.91
CA GLN A 172 -24.64 12.14 15.03
C GLN A 172 -26.17 11.95 15.09
N GLU A 173 -26.93 13.05 15.02
CA GLU A 173 -28.39 13.08 15.14
C GLU A 173 -29.09 12.16 14.13
N TYR A 174 -28.62 12.15 12.85
CA TYR A 174 -29.21 11.31 11.82
C TYR A 174 -29.04 9.80 12.05
N ILE A 175 -27.97 9.39 12.75
CA ILE A 175 -27.76 7.98 13.16
C ILE A 175 -28.69 7.64 14.32
N GLN A 176 -28.84 8.56 15.28
CA GLN A 176 -29.76 8.37 16.41
C GLN A 176 -31.21 8.31 15.94
N ALA A 177 -31.62 9.21 15.04
CA ALA A 177 -32.93 9.17 14.41
C ALA A 177 -33.21 7.82 13.72
N CYS A 178 -32.24 7.33 12.92
CA CYS A 178 -32.36 6.02 12.27
C CYS A 178 -32.54 4.87 13.25
N LYS A 179 -31.95 4.93 14.47
CA LYS A 179 -32.16 3.94 15.53
C LYS A 179 -33.55 4.02 16.12
N VAL A 180 -34.06 5.24 16.40
CA VAL A 180 -35.39 5.46 16.95
C VAL A 180 -36.47 4.97 15.98
N ASP A 181 -36.25 5.17 14.66
CA ASP A 181 -37.11 4.67 13.59
C ASP A 181 -37.03 3.13 13.38
N GLY A 182 -36.34 2.39 14.26
CA GLY A 182 -36.24 0.93 14.19
C GLY A 182 -35.25 0.43 13.14
N GLY A 183 -34.31 1.25 12.67
CA GLY A 183 -33.28 0.85 11.71
C GLY A 183 -32.38 -0.26 12.26
N SER A 184 -32.23 -1.37 11.53
CA SER A 184 -31.36 -2.49 11.92
C SER A 184 -29.88 -2.05 11.94
N THR A 185 -29.09 -2.67 12.81
CA THR A 185 -27.62 -2.45 12.91
C THR A 185 -26.92 -2.57 11.55
N LEU A 186 -27.25 -3.63 10.79
CA LEU A 186 -26.66 -3.85 9.47
C LEU A 186 -26.99 -2.71 8.49
N ARG A 187 -28.24 -2.20 8.52
CA ARG A 187 -28.67 -1.06 7.70
C ARG A 187 -27.89 0.20 8.08
N ILE A 188 -27.66 0.45 9.36
CA ILE A 188 -26.89 1.61 9.84
C ILE A 188 -25.42 1.48 9.36
N ILE A 189 -24.82 0.29 9.52
CA ILE A 189 -23.43 0.06 9.10
C ILE A 189 -23.29 0.26 7.58
N LEU A 190 -24.10 -0.39 6.77
CA LEU A 190 -23.93 -0.38 5.32
C LEU A 190 -24.37 0.93 4.66
N LYS A 191 -25.46 1.56 5.15
CA LYS A 191 -26.05 2.76 4.51
C LYS A 191 -25.48 4.07 5.05
N HIS A 192 -25.01 4.07 6.30
CA HIS A 192 -24.60 5.31 6.97
C HIS A 192 -23.11 5.29 7.36
N LEU A 193 -22.62 4.24 8.04
CA LEU A 193 -21.22 4.23 8.50
C LEU A 193 -20.24 3.97 7.36
N PHE A 194 -20.45 2.93 6.55
CA PHE A 194 -19.54 2.57 5.47
C PHE A 194 -19.29 3.71 4.48
N PRO A 195 -20.31 4.38 3.89
CA PRO A 195 -20.07 5.47 2.96
C PRO A 195 -19.31 6.66 3.58
N ASN A 196 -19.51 6.92 4.87
CA ASN A 196 -18.81 7.98 5.59
C ASN A 196 -17.38 7.59 6.01
N CYS A 197 -17.04 6.30 6.00
CA CYS A 197 -15.67 5.81 6.23
C CYS A 197 -14.85 5.71 4.93
N ILE A 198 -15.49 5.68 3.75
CA ILE A 198 -14.80 5.52 2.45
C ILE A 198 -13.66 6.54 2.26
N PRO A 199 -13.84 7.85 2.50
CA PRO A 199 -12.76 8.81 2.32
C PRO A 199 -11.52 8.46 3.15
N MET A 200 -11.73 8.06 4.40
CA MET A 200 -10.66 7.69 5.31
C MET A 200 -9.99 6.36 4.92
N LEU A 201 -10.76 5.39 4.41
CA LEU A 201 -10.24 4.12 3.90
C LEU A 201 -9.37 4.35 2.65
N ILE A 202 -9.80 5.20 1.71
CA ILE A 202 -9.02 5.54 0.51
C ILE A 202 -7.66 6.11 0.91
N VAL A 203 -7.63 7.07 1.82
CA VAL A 203 -6.40 7.68 2.31
C VAL A 203 -5.52 6.64 3.02
N SER A 204 -6.11 5.81 3.89
CA SER A 204 -5.39 4.74 4.61
C SER A 204 -4.75 3.73 3.66
N ILE A 205 -5.47 3.32 2.61
CA ILE A 205 -4.94 2.41 1.58
C ILE A 205 -3.77 3.07 0.86
N THR A 206 -3.95 4.29 0.38
CA THR A 206 -2.93 4.98 -0.41
C THR A 206 -1.63 5.20 0.37
N LEU A 207 -1.72 5.60 1.64
CA LEU A 207 -0.56 5.82 2.51
C LEU A 207 0.02 4.50 3.08
N GLY A 208 -0.75 3.43 3.09
CA GLY A 208 -0.30 2.11 3.57
C GLY A 208 0.51 1.33 2.54
N ILE A 209 0.24 1.51 1.24
CA ILE A 209 0.96 0.82 0.16
C ILE A 209 2.47 1.07 0.21
N PRO A 210 2.98 2.31 0.34
CA PRO A 210 4.41 2.58 0.51
C PRO A 210 5.04 1.80 1.66
N SER A 211 4.38 1.78 2.81
CA SER A 211 4.86 1.06 3.99
C SER A 211 4.97 -0.44 3.75
N ALA A 212 4.02 -1.03 3.03
CA ALA A 212 4.05 -2.45 2.68
C ALA A 212 5.17 -2.77 1.66
N ILE A 213 5.42 -1.90 0.67
CA ILE A 213 6.53 -2.04 -0.28
C ILE A 213 7.89 -1.98 0.44
N LEU A 214 8.07 -1.02 1.34
CA LEU A 214 9.30 -0.91 2.14
C LEU A 214 9.49 -2.10 3.08
N SER A 215 8.39 -2.61 3.65
CA SER A 215 8.43 -3.80 4.52
C SER A 215 8.81 -5.06 3.73
N GLU A 216 8.26 -5.23 2.52
CA GLU A 216 8.67 -6.31 1.61
C GLU A 216 10.15 -6.21 1.28
N ALA A 217 10.65 -5.02 0.93
CA ALA A 217 12.06 -4.83 0.63
C ALA A 217 12.96 -5.17 1.84
N SER A 218 12.54 -4.79 3.06
CA SER A 218 13.24 -5.13 4.29
C SER A 218 13.25 -6.65 4.56
N LEU A 219 12.11 -7.32 4.37
CA LEU A 219 12.02 -8.78 4.51
C LEU A 219 12.84 -9.51 3.45
N SER A 220 12.83 -9.02 2.21
CA SER A 220 13.68 -9.54 1.11
C SER A 220 15.16 -9.40 1.45
N TYR A 221 15.56 -8.24 2.01
CA TYR A 221 16.93 -7.99 2.46
C TYR A 221 17.39 -8.96 3.56
N LEU A 222 16.46 -9.40 4.40
CA LEU A 222 16.70 -10.38 5.48
C LEU A 222 16.50 -11.84 5.03
N GLY A 223 16.31 -12.08 3.71
CA GLY A 223 16.21 -13.42 3.13
C GLY A 223 14.82 -14.06 3.21
N LEU A 224 13.80 -13.34 3.69
CA LEU A 224 12.42 -13.82 3.83
C LEU A 224 11.43 -13.12 2.89
N GLY A 225 11.93 -12.57 1.79
CA GLY A 225 11.13 -11.88 0.78
C GLY A 225 10.59 -12.79 -0.32
N VAL A 226 10.49 -12.21 -1.52
CA VAL A 226 10.08 -12.92 -2.73
C VAL A 226 11.16 -13.92 -3.13
N PRO A 227 10.85 -15.23 -3.25
CA PRO A 227 11.84 -16.23 -3.59
C PRO A 227 12.32 -16.10 -5.04
N SER A 228 13.62 -16.31 -5.24
CA SER A 228 14.22 -16.45 -6.59
C SER A 228 13.53 -17.60 -7.35
N PRO A 229 13.39 -17.52 -8.71
CA PRO A 229 14.00 -16.53 -9.61
C PRO A 229 13.17 -15.25 -9.83
N LYS A 230 11.93 -15.17 -9.29
CA LYS A 230 11.03 -14.04 -9.52
C LYS A 230 11.64 -12.74 -9.00
N PRO A 231 11.65 -11.66 -9.83
CA PRO A 231 12.15 -10.37 -9.38
C PRO A 231 11.12 -9.64 -8.54
N SER A 232 11.57 -8.97 -7.45
CA SER A 232 10.95 -7.81 -6.82
C SER A 232 12.03 -6.74 -6.64
N TRP A 233 11.67 -5.50 -6.48
CA TRP A 233 12.68 -4.46 -6.24
C TRP A 233 13.47 -4.73 -4.95
N GLY A 234 12.78 -5.24 -3.90
CA GLY A 234 13.42 -5.61 -2.65
C GLY A 234 14.39 -6.78 -2.80
N SER A 235 14.01 -7.87 -3.49
CA SER A 235 14.89 -9.00 -3.73
C SER A 235 16.11 -8.64 -4.59
N MET A 236 15.93 -7.74 -5.58
CA MET A 236 17.05 -7.26 -6.40
C MET A 236 18.06 -6.45 -5.59
N ILE A 237 17.60 -5.60 -4.65
CA ILE A 237 18.49 -4.89 -3.72
C ILE A 237 19.22 -5.89 -2.81
N ALA A 238 18.51 -6.87 -2.28
CA ALA A 238 19.11 -7.91 -1.46
C ALA A 238 20.19 -8.69 -2.21
N GLU A 239 19.91 -9.14 -3.44
CA GLU A 239 20.86 -9.85 -4.31
C GLU A 239 22.09 -8.99 -4.69
N SER A 240 21.98 -7.66 -4.67
CA SER A 240 23.04 -6.73 -5.07
C SER A 240 24.05 -6.39 -3.97
N GLN A 241 23.82 -6.80 -2.71
CA GLN A 241 24.62 -6.37 -1.55
C GLN A 241 26.14 -6.60 -1.73
N ASP A 242 26.51 -7.79 -2.17
CA ASP A 242 27.92 -8.15 -2.35
C ASP A 242 28.60 -7.43 -3.52
N PHE A 243 27.80 -6.83 -4.40
CA PHE A 243 28.25 -6.19 -5.64
C PHE A 243 28.12 -4.67 -5.62
N ILE A 244 27.72 -4.06 -4.51
CA ILE A 244 27.43 -2.62 -4.41
C ILE A 244 28.64 -1.74 -4.78
N ARG A 245 29.86 -2.23 -4.52
CA ARG A 245 31.12 -1.54 -4.85
C ARG A 245 31.59 -1.78 -6.29
N SER A 246 31.33 -2.95 -6.83
CA SER A 246 31.79 -3.36 -8.17
C SER A 246 30.77 -3.08 -9.26
N ASN A 247 29.48 -3.17 -8.93
CA ASN A 247 28.37 -2.93 -9.85
C ASN A 247 27.24 -2.15 -9.13
N THR A 248 27.45 -0.85 -8.91
CA THR A 248 26.50 0.05 -8.21
C THR A 248 25.14 0.10 -8.92
N TYR A 249 25.09 -0.07 -10.24
CA TYR A 249 23.85 -0.02 -11.02
C TYR A 249 22.85 -1.09 -10.61
N TYR A 250 23.34 -2.24 -10.11
CA TYR A 250 22.50 -3.35 -9.70
C TYR A 250 21.58 -3.00 -8.52
N SER A 251 22.05 -2.21 -7.56
CA SER A 251 21.24 -1.70 -6.43
C SER A 251 20.55 -0.36 -6.74
N LEU A 252 21.20 0.50 -7.52
CA LEU A 252 20.74 1.86 -7.78
C LEU A 252 19.36 1.89 -8.46
N PHE A 253 19.19 1.12 -9.53
CA PHE A 253 17.95 1.19 -10.32
C PHE A 253 16.72 0.63 -9.59
N PRO A 254 16.74 -0.55 -8.95
CA PRO A 254 15.61 -0.99 -8.15
C PRO A 254 15.35 -0.07 -6.95
N GLY A 255 16.40 0.51 -6.34
CA GLY A 255 16.28 1.51 -5.30
C GLY A 255 15.54 2.78 -5.77
N LEU A 256 15.90 3.30 -6.96
CA LEU A 256 15.20 4.43 -7.57
C LEU A 256 13.72 4.10 -7.87
N CYS A 257 13.42 2.89 -8.34
CA CYS A 257 12.05 2.45 -8.56
C CYS A 257 11.24 2.49 -7.26
N ILE A 258 11.79 2.01 -6.14
CA ILE A 258 11.14 2.09 -4.83
C ILE A 258 10.94 3.55 -4.41
N ILE A 259 11.98 4.39 -4.48
CA ILE A 259 11.91 5.80 -4.07
C ILE A 259 10.82 6.54 -4.84
N VAL A 260 10.82 6.45 -6.17
CA VAL A 260 9.82 7.11 -7.02
C VAL A 260 8.42 6.65 -6.69
N THR A 261 8.23 5.33 -6.50
CA THR A 261 6.91 4.75 -6.20
C THR A 261 6.41 5.18 -4.83
N VAL A 262 7.25 5.09 -3.80
CA VAL A 262 6.92 5.48 -2.41
C VAL A 262 6.59 6.98 -2.34
N MET A 263 7.41 7.83 -2.96
CA MET A 263 7.15 9.28 -3.01
C MET A 263 5.84 9.59 -3.74
N ALA A 264 5.60 8.95 -4.87
CA ALA A 264 4.38 9.17 -5.64
C ALA A 264 3.12 8.76 -4.86
N PHE A 265 3.13 7.60 -4.16
CA PHE A 265 2.00 7.19 -3.29
C PHE A 265 1.80 8.15 -2.13
N ASN A 266 2.86 8.59 -1.43
CA ASN A 266 2.74 9.52 -0.31
C ASN A 266 2.16 10.87 -0.76
N MET A 267 2.71 11.48 -1.82
CA MET A 267 2.24 12.77 -2.33
C MET A 267 0.80 12.68 -2.87
N MET A 268 0.44 11.58 -3.53
CA MET A 268 -0.94 11.34 -3.97
C MET A 268 -1.86 11.15 -2.76
N GLY A 269 -1.43 10.40 -1.74
CA GLY A 269 -2.20 10.15 -0.52
C GLY A 269 -2.47 11.42 0.27
N ASP A 270 -1.48 12.29 0.42
CA ASP A 270 -1.65 13.60 1.06
C ASP A 270 -2.64 14.48 0.27
N GLY A 271 -2.52 14.52 -1.07
CA GLY A 271 -3.46 15.24 -1.92
C GLY A 271 -4.89 14.69 -1.86
N LEU A 272 -5.06 13.37 -1.74
CA LEU A 272 -6.36 12.73 -1.52
C LEU A 272 -6.93 13.07 -0.14
N ARG A 273 -6.10 13.07 0.90
CA ARG A 273 -6.49 13.46 2.25
C ARG A 273 -7.02 14.88 2.27
N ASP A 274 -6.28 15.84 1.69
CA ASP A 274 -6.70 17.24 1.61
C ASP A 274 -7.98 17.43 0.81
N ALA A 275 -8.13 16.69 -0.29
CA ALA A 275 -9.32 16.77 -1.14
C ALA A 275 -10.57 16.17 -0.49
N LEU A 276 -10.40 15.13 0.33
CA LEU A 276 -11.50 14.40 0.99
C LEU A 276 -11.83 14.91 2.40
N ASP A 277 -11.03 15.84 3.00
CA ASP A 277 -11.27 16.36 4.34
C ASP A 277 -12.46 17.33 4.35
N PRO A 278 -13.56 17.00 5.08
CA PRO A 278 -14.72 17.87 5.16
C PRO A 278 -14.47 19.18 5.95
N LYS A 279 -13.49 19.19 6.86
CA LYS A 279 -13.20 20.36 7.72
C LYS A 279 -12.60 21.52 6.92
N LEU A 280 -11.88 21.24 5.87
CA LEU A 280 -11.34 22.26 4.96
C LEU A 280 -12.43 23.00 4.17
N ARG A 281 -13.65 22.47 4.08
CA ARG A 281 -14.81 23.16 3.48
C ARG A 281 -15.26 24.35 4.34
N ILE A 282 -15.30 24.17 5.66
CA ILE A 282 -15.82 25.17 6.61
C ILE A 282 -14.85 26.35 6.71
N SER A 283 -13.54 26.09 6.73
CA SER A 283 -12.53 27.14 6.86
C SER A 283 -12.38 28.05 5.64
N ARG A 284 -12.89 27.63 4.47
CA ARG A 284 -12.80 28.39 3.20
C ARG A 284 -14.11 29.04 2.76
N GLY A 285 -15.18 28.97 3.58
CA GLY A 285 -16.47 29.61 3.27
C GLY A 285 -17.18 29.05 2.03
N GLU A 286 -16.94 27.81 1.67
CA GLU A 286 -17.52 27.14 0.48
C GLU A 286 -18.83 26.37 0.81
N LEU A 287 -19.58 26.84 1.85
CA LEU A 287 -20.91 26.34 2.21
C LEU A 287 -22.02 27.21 1.64
#